data_c5c239a8b32f9ee66184f0a06febbfcb
#
_entry.id   c5c239a8b32f9ee66184f0a06febbfcb
#
_cell.length_a   1.000
_cell.length_b   1.000
_cell.length_c   1.000
_cell.angle_alpha   90.00
_cell.angle_beta   90.00
_cell.angle_gamma   90.00
#
_symmetry.space_group_name_H-M   'P 1'
#
loop_
_entity.id
_entity.type
_entity.pdbx_description
1 polymer ?
#
loop_
_entity_poly.entity_id
_entity_poly.type
_entity_poly.pdbx_seq_one_letter_code
_entity_poly.pdbx_strand_id
1 'polypeptide(L)'
;MFPKVTSLPLGVPRPRMVNVLRGFDPDVVHLASPALLGWGGVHAARHLGVPSVAVFQTDVAGFAESYGVGVLSRASWAWTRRLHSKADRTLAPSTSAMENLEAHRIPRVFKWGRGVDITGFAPSARDEQLRASWSAEGKPVVGFVGRLAPEKHVERLAALAVRDDLQLVVVGDGVDRAKLESVLPSAVFTGELHGSELAAAYASMDVFVHPGEHETFCQAVQEAMASGLPVIAPDAGGPRDLVAPYRTGLLLPVNEFESALPASVEHLIAERSRYSVAARRSVLSRTWPAICDELIGHYEAVQGLRRLRAA
;
A
#
# COMPACT_ATOMS: atom_id res chain seq x y z
N MET A 1 -18.37 6.94 17.21
CA MET A 1 -17.77 8.26 16.94
C MET A 1 -16.63 8.00 15.97
N PHE A 2 -16.73 8.38 14.71
CA PHE A 2 -15.62 8.15 13.76
C PHE A 2 -14.40 8.93 14.25
N PRO A 3 -13.18 8.31 14.26
CA PRO A 3 -11.99 9.06 14.56
C PRO A 3 -11.94 10.26 13.62
N LYS A 4 -11.58 11.42 14.16
CA LYS A 4 -11.44 12.66 13.38
C LYS A 4 -10.34 12.48 12.34
N VAL A 5 -10.71 12.00 11.15
CA VAL A 5 -9.87 12.14 9.95
C VAL A 5 -10.01 13.61 9.53
N THR A 6 -9.29 14.48 10.21
CA THR A 6 -9.41 15.93 10.12
C THR A 6 -8.84 16.52 8.82
N SER A 7 -8.36 15.70 7.88
CA SER A 7 -7.61 16.18 6.70
C SER A 7 -8.07 15.69 5.34
N LEU A 8 -9.13 14.87 5.23
CA LEU A 8 -9.64 14.48 3.91
C LEU A 8 -10.83 15.35 3.50
N PRO A 9 -10.64 16.29 2.55
CA PRO A 9 -11.76 17.06 2.02
C PRO A 9 -12.70 16.11 1.25
N LEU A 10 -13.91 15.91 1.76
CA LEU A 10 -14.95 15.17 1.05
C LEU A 10 -15.48 16.03 -0.10
N GLY A 11 -15.06 15.67 -1.33
CA GLY A 11 -15.60 16.29 -2.54
C GLY A 11 -17.02 15.78 -2.82
N VAL A 12 -18.00 16.70 -2.88
CA VAL A 12 -19.37 16.38 -3.27
C VAL A 12 -19.52 16.65 -4.78
N PRO A 13 -20.10 15.71 -5.56
CA PRO A 13 -20.33 15.93 -6.98
C PRO A 13 -21.28 17.13 -7.18
N ARG A 14 -20.87 18.07 -8.01
CA ARG A 14 -21.67 19.25 -8.34
C ARG A 14 -22.42 19.04 -9.65
N PRO A 15 -23.62 19.60 -9.83
CA PRO A 15 -24.38 19.54 -11.10
C PRO A 15 -23.59 20.04 -12.32
N ARG A 16 -22.60 20.94 -12.09
CA ARG A 16 -21.73 21.49 -13.13
C ARG A 16 -20.66 20.54 -13.67
N MET A 17 -20.46 19.34 -13.06
CA MET A 17 -19.39 18.41 -13.44
C MET A 17 -19.46 18.01 -14.91
N VAL A 18 -20.65 17.75 -15.44
CA VAL A 18 -20.86 17.48 -16.88
C VAL A 18 -20.38 18.63 -17.76
N ASN A 19 -20.70 19.88 -17.38
CA ASN A 19 -20.29 21.05 -18.15
C ASN A 19 -18.77 21.28 -18.08
N VAL A 20 -18.16 21.04 -16.93
CA VAL A 20 -16.68 21.11 -16.77
C VAL A 20 -15.99 20.09 -17.66
N LEU A 21 -16.44 18.82 -17.64
CA LEU A 21 -15.87 17.80 -18.49
C LEU A 21 -16.13 18.07 -19.98
N ARG A 22 -17.31 18.57 -20.34
CA ARG A 22 -17.61 18.95 -21.74
C ARG A 22 -16.69 20.07 -22.21
N GLY A 23 -16.44 21.09 -21.38
CA GLY A 23 -15.53 22.20 -21.72
C GLY A 23 -14.05 21.80 -21.78
N PHE A 24 -13.67 20.77 -21.04
CA PHE A 24 -12.32 20.21 -21.07
C PHE A 24 -12.09 19.25 -22.25
N ASP A 25 -13.16 18.63 -22.76
CA ASP A 25 -13.18 17.64 -23.87
C ASP A 25 -12.18 16.50 -23.68
N PRO A 26 -12.26 15.70 -22.59
CA PRO A 26 -11.29 14.67 -22.29
C PRO A 26 -11.49 13.43 -23.17
N ASP A 27 -10.37 12.78 -23.53
CA ASP A 27 -10.37 11.48 -24.19
C ASP A 27 -10.72 10.32 -23.26
N VAL A 28 -10.37 10.43 -21.97
CA VAL A 28 -10.60 9.44 -20.91
C VAL A 28 -10.85 10.15 -19.59
N VAL A 29 -11.76 9.63 -18.78
CA VAL A 29 -11.95 10.06 -17.39
C VAL A 29 -11.33 9.05 -16.44
N HIS A 30 -10.27 9.45 -15.74
CA HIS A 30 -9.64 8.65 -14.69
C HIS A 30 -10.27 8.98 -13.33
N LEU A 31 -10.80 7.96 -12.68
CA LEU A 31 -11.42 8.04 -11.35
C LEU A 31 -10.41 7.48 -10.33
N ALA A 32 -9.56 8.37 -9.81
CA ALA A 32 -8.47 8.00 -8.90
C ALA A 32 -8.95 7.50 -7.53
N SER A 33 -10.14 7.93 -7.10
CA SER A 33 -10.75 7.46 -5.85
C SER A 33 -12.26 7.29 -6.05
N PRO A 34 -12.78 6.08 -5.83
CA PRO A 34 -14.17 5.75 -6.11
C PRO A 34 -15.17 6.16 -5.01
N ALA A 35 -14.92 7.27 -4.32
CA ALA A 35 -15.85 7.83 -3.34
C ALA A 35 -16.96 8.68 -4.00
N LEU A 36 -17.55 9.63 -3.28
CA LEU A 36 -18.69 10.45 -3.74
C LEU A 36 -18.38 11.21 -5.04
N LEU A 37 -17.20 11.82 -5.13
CA LEU A 37 -16.79 12.57 -6.33
C LEU A 37 -16.65 11.64 -7.55
N GLY A 38 -16.10 10.43 -7.35
CA GLY A 38 -16.00 9.42 -8.41
C GLY A 38 -17.35 8.97 -8.96
N TRP A 39 -18.39 8.93 -8.13
CA TRP A 39 -19.77 8.69 -8.59
C TRP A 39 -20.22 9.74 -9.58
N GLY A 40 -20.04 11.02 -9.26
CA GLY A 40 -20.34 12.12 -10.19
C GLY A 40 -19.53 12.02 -11.49
N GLY A 41 -18.23 11.70 -11.37
CA GLY A 41 -17.33 11.55 -12.50
C GLY A 41 -17.73 10.45 -13.48
N VAL A 42 -18.05 9.24 -12.99
CA VAL A 42 -18.49 8.14 -13.86
C VAL A 42 -19.82 8.41 -14.55
N HIS A 43 -20.75 9.10 -13.87
CA HIS A 43 -22.02 9.51 -14.48
C HIS A 43 -21.82 10.58 -15.56
N ALA A 44 -20.99 11.57 -15.29
CA ALA A 44 -20.68 12.62 -16.26
C ALA A 44 -19.95 12.05 -17.50
N ALA A 45 -18.98 11.17 -17.30
CA ALA A 45 -18.28 10.48 -18.39
C ALA A 45 -19.27 9.68 -19.27
N ARG A 46 -20.15 8.90 -18.66
CA ARG A 46 -21.18 8.15 -19.40
C ARG A 46 -22.15 9.06 -20.15
N HIS A 47 -22.58 10.16 -19.53
CA HIS A 47 -23.48 11.14 -20.18
C HIS A 47 -22.86 11.76 -21.44
N LEU A 48 -21.54 12.00 -21.39
CA LEU A 48 -20.77 12.58 -22.52
C LEU A 48 -20.26 11.49 -23.50
N GLY A 49 -20.49 10.23 -23.22
CA GLY A 49 -19.94 9.13 -24.02
C GLY A 49 -18.42 9.02 -23.95
N VAL A 50 -17.78 9.59 -22.91
CA VAL A 50 -16.33 9.50 -22.70
C VAL A 50 -15.99 8.23 -21.91
N PRO A 51 -15.00 7.42 -22.33
CA PRO A 51 -14.60 6.23 -21.60
C PRO A 51 -14.04 6.59 -20.23
N SER A 52 -14.20 5.67 -19.26
CA SER A 52 -13.76 5.89 -17.87
C SER A 52 -12.98 4.70 -17.31
N VAL A 53 -11.93 5.01 -16.56
CA VAL A 53 -11.09 4.05 -15.83
C VAL A 53 -11.18 4.38 -14.34
N ALA A 54 -11.60 3.42 -13.52
CA ALA A 54 -11.69 3.57 -12.06
C ALA A 54 -10.59 2.78 -11.38
N VAL A 55 -9.96 3.35 -10.35
CA VAL A 55 -8.88 2.69 -9.60
C VAL A 55 -9.38 2.31 -8.20
N PHE A 56 -9.26 1.03 -7.84
CA PHE A 56 -9.52 0.54 -6.50
C PHE A 56 -8.26 0.71 -5.64
N GLN A 57 -8.18 1.81 -4.88
CA GLN A 57 -7.00 2.14 -4.06
C GLN A 57 -7.15 1.79 -2.59
N THR A 58 -8.38 1.77 -2.08
CA THR A 58 -8.65 1.66 -0.65
C THR A 58 -9.74 0.64 -0.42
N ASP A 59 -9.46 -0.36 0.37
CA ASP A 59 -10.46 -1.31 0.86
C ASP A 59 -11.22 -0.71 2.06
N VAL A 60 -12.19 0.14 1.76
CA VAL A 60 -13.02 0.80 2.78
C VAL A 60 -13.82 -0.23 3.59
N ALA A 61 -14.14 -1.38 3.00
CA ALA A 61 -14.90 -2.44 3.65
C ALA A 61 -14.01 -3.21 4.65
N GLY A 62 -12.77 -3.55 4.28
CA GLY A 62 -11.79 -4.15 5.19
C GLY A 62 -11.43 -3.21 6.33
N PHE A 63 -11.29 -1.91 6.07
CA PHE A 63 -11.13 -0.94 7.16
C PHE A 63 -12.34 -0.87 8.09
N ALA A 64 -13.57 -0.91 7.56
CA ALA A 64 -14.77 -0.92 8.40
C ALA A 64 -14.80 -2.12 9.37
N GLU A 65 -14.28 -3.27 8.94
CA GLU A 65 -14.13 -4.45 9.80
C GLU A 65 -13.09 -4.24 10.90
N SER A 66 -11.92 -3.70 10.57
CA SER A 66 -10.85 -3.38 11.55
C SER A 66 -11.28 -2.35 12.60
N TYR A 67 -12.22 -1.46 12.25
CA TYR A 67 -12.79 -0.47 13.18
C TYR A 67 -14.07 -0.94 13.88
N GLY A 68 -14.43 -2.24 13.77
CA GLY A 68 -15.60 -2.82 14.46
C GLY A 68 -16.96 -2.39 13.89
N VAL A 69 -17.01 -1.81 12.68
CA VAL A 69 -18.23 -1.32 12.02
C VAL A 69 -18.62 -2.22 10.83
N GLY A 70 -18.46 -3.53 10.97
CA GLY A 70 -18.71 -4.52 9.91
C GLY A 70 -20.11 -4.47 9.24
N VAL A 71 -21.12 -3.90 9.92
CA VAL A 71 -22.45 -3.67 9.32
C VAL A 71 -22.35 -2.73 8.09
N LEU A 72 -21.39 -1.81 8.09
CA LEU A 72 -21.15 -0.90 6.96
C LEU A 72 -20.38 -1.55 5.81
N SER A 73 -19.75 -2.70 6.03
CA SER A 73 -18.99 -3.43 5.00
C SER A 73 -19.87 -3.79 3.80
N ARG A 74 -21.06 -4.35 4.04
CA ARG A 74 -22.02 -4.70 2.96
C ARG A 74 -22.45 -3.47 2.16
N ALA A 75 -22.73 -2.36 2.84
CA ALA A 75 -23.13 -1.12 2.16
C ALA A 75 -21.96 -0.52 1.35
N SER A 76 -20.75 -0.58 1.89
CA SER A 76 -19.52 -0.17 1.21
C SER A 76 -19.27 -1.00 -0.06
N TRP A 77 -19.38 -2.32 0.02
CA TRP A 77 -19.27 -3.20 -1.16
C TRP A 77 -20.36 -2.96 -2.20
N ALA A 78 -21.60 -2.76 -1.77
CA ALA A 78 -22.70 -2.42 -2.69
C ALA A 78 -22.44 -1.09 -3.41
N TRP A 79 -21.91 -0.09 -2.71
CA TRP A 79 -21.50 1.19 -3.29
C TRP A 79 -20.34 1.03 -4.28
N THR A 80 -19.28 0.37 -3.86
CA THR A 80 -18.09 0.09 -4.69
C THR A 80 -18.50 -0.63 -5.98
N ARG A 81 -19.28 -1.71 -5.86
CA ARG A 81 -19.81 -2.44 -7.02
C ARG A 81 -20.63 -1.54 -7.93
N ARG A 82 -21.55 -0.72 -7.38
CA ARG A 82 -22.42 0.16 -8.16
C ARG A 82 -21.60 1.19 -8.96
N LEU A 83 -20.53 1.71 -8.39
CA LEU A 83 -19.64 2.66 -9.05
C LEU A 83 -18.78 1.99 -10.11
N HIS A 84 -17.99 0.98 -9.72
CA HIS A 84 -17.03 0.31 -10.59
C HIS A 84 -17.71 -0.43 -11.76
N SER A 85 -18.92 -0.96 -11.57
CA SER A 85 -19.69 -1.56 -12.67
C SER A 85 -20.09 -0.57 -13.77
N LYS A 86 -20.02 0.73 -13.51
CA LYS A 86 -20.29 1.78 -14.50
C LYS A 86 -19.06 2.24 -15.26
N ALA A 87 -17.87 2.04 -14.71
CA ALA A 87 -16.61 2.34 -15.40
C ALA A 87 -16.34 1.33 -16.52
N ASP A 88 -15.61 1.73 -17.56
CA ASP A 88 -15.22 0.84 -18.65
C ASP A 88 -14.10 -0.11 -18.27
N ARG A 89 -13.25 0.28 -17.33
CA ARG A 89 -12.25 -0.57 -16.63
C ARG A 89 -12.18 -0.25 -15.16
N THR A 90 -11.89 -1.28 -14.35
CA THR A 90 -11.47 -1.15 -12.97
C THR A 90 -10.04 -1.62 -12.85
N LEU A 91 -9.17 -0.81 -12.28
CA LEU A 91 -7.76 -1.14 -12.02
C LEU A 91 -7.59 -1.51 -10.55
N ALA A 92 -6.99 -2.66 -10.30
CA ALA A 92 -6.68 -3.16 -8.96
C ALA A 92 -5.16 -3.26 -8.78
N PRO A 93 -4.62 -2.84 -7.62
CA PRO A 93 -3.17 -2.73 -7.44
C PRO A 93 -2.47 -4.08 -7.17
N SER A 94 -3.21 -5.12 -6.81
CA SER A 94 -2.68 -6.46 -6.50
C SER A 94 -3.64 -7.56 -6.93
N THR A 95 -3.13 -8.80 -6.96
CA THR A 95 -3.94 -10.00 -7.22
C THR A 95 -5.00 -10.18 -6.14
N SER A 96 -4.65 -10.01 -4.86
CA SER A 96 -5.61 -10.07 -3.76
C SER A 96 -6.74 -9.03 -3.90
N ALA A 97 -6.41 -7.82 -4.34
CA ALA A 97 -7.43 -6.79 -4.61
C ALA A 97 -8.31 -7.15 -5.81
N MET A 98 -7.76 -7.79 -6.86
CA MET A 98 -8.54 -8.30 -7.99
C MET A 98 -9.51 -9.39 -7.55
N GLU A 99 -9.01 -10.41 -6.84
CA GLU A 99 -9.82 -11.52 -6.30
C GLU A 99 -10.97 -11.01 -5.43
N ASN A 100 -10.70 -10.01 -4.58
CA ASN A 100 -11.72 -9.40 -3.73
C ASN A 100 -12.79 -8.66 -4.55
N LEU A 101 -12.40 -7.90 -5.56
CA LEU A 101 -13.33 -7.23 -6.47
C LEU A 101 -14.20 -8.23 -7.28
N GLU A 102 -13.60 -9.32 -7.74
CA GLU A 102 -14.28 -10.39 -8.49
C GLU A 102 -15.26 -11.15 -7.61
N ALA A 103 -14.88 -11.47 -6.36
CA ALA A 103 -15.78 -12.09 -5.37
C ALA A 103 -17.02 -11.23 -5.12
N HIS A 104 -16.89 -9.91 -5.20
CA HIS A 104 -17.99 -8.95 -5.10
C HIS A 104 -18.66 -8.63 -6.45
N ARG A 105 -18.39 -9.45 -7.50
CA ARG A 105 -18.98 -9.35 -8.83
C ARG A 105 -18.77 -7.99 -9.50
N ILE A 106 -17.63 -7.40 -9.33
CA ILE A 106 -17.23 -6.20 -10.06
C ILE A 106 -16.60 -6.64 -11.38
N PRO A 107 -17.14 -6.18 -12.53
CA PRO A 107 -16.67 -6.62 -13.83
C PRO A 107 -15.46 -5.80 -14.32
N ARG A 108 -14.76 -6.32 -15.34
CA ARG A 108 -13.70 -5.62 -16.08
C ARG A 108 -12.57 -5.15 -15.18
N VAL A 109 -12.15 -6.04 -14.26
CA VAL A 109 -11.02 -5.81 -13.36
C VAL A 109 -9.72 -6.16 -14.07
N PHE A 110 -8.74 -5.28 -13.97
CA PHE A 110 -7.40 -5.45 -14.55
C PHE A 110 -6.35 -5.08 -13.51
N LYS A 111 -5.21 -5.76 -13.54
CA LYS A 111 -4.11 -5.44 -12.63
C LYS A 111 -3.38 -4.18 -13.09
N TRP A 112 -3.14 -3.28 -12.16
CA TRP A 112 -2.28 -2.11 -12.32
C TRP A 112 -1.66 -1.78 -10.98
N GLY A 113 -0.38 -2.16 -10.81
CA GLY A 113 0.35 -1.97 -9.57
C GLY A 113 0.82 -0.54 -9.36
N ARG A 114 1.86 -0.40 -8.56
CA ARG A 114 2.46 0.89 -8.25
C ARG A 114 3.92 0.93 -8.63
N GLY A 115 4.40 2.13 -8.92
CA GLY A 115 5.82 2.42 -9.09
C GLY A 115 6.53 2.66 -7.76
N VAL A 116 7.84 2.61 -7.80
CA VAL A 116 8.71 3.02 -6.72
C VAL A 116 9.85 3.89 -7.29
N ASP A 117 10.27 4.88 -6.51
CA ASP A 117 11.48 5.64 -6.82
C ASP A 117 12.71 4.81 -6.46
N ILE A 118 13.22 4.06 -7.43
CA ILE A 118 14.39 3.20 -7.26
C ILE A 118 15.70 3.98 -7.11
N THR A 119 15.69 5.29 -7.34
CA THR A 119 16.84 6.17 -7.17
C THR A 119 16.88 6.75 -5.77
N GLY A 120 15.75 7.25 -5.29
CA GLY A 120 15.60 7.75 -3.94
C GLY A 120 15.69 6.62 -2.92
N PHE A 121 14.87 5.57 -3.09
CA PHE A 121 14.94 4.37 -2.25
C PHE A 121 16.01 3.41 -2.78
N ALA A 122 17.21 3.52 -2.23
CA ALA A 122 18.36 2.73 -2.64
C ALA A 122 19.24 2.38 -1.45
N PRO A 123 19.98 1.23 -1.48
CA PRO A 123 20.94 0.90 -0.43
C PRO A 123 22.01 1.98 -0.19
N SER A 124 22.33 2.79 -1.22
CA SER A 124 23.27 3.91 -1.13
C SER A 124 22.77 5.09 -0.29
N ALA A 125 21.48 5.14 0.05
CA ALA A 125 20.92 6.14 0.97
C ALA A 125 21.20 5.83 2.45
N ARG A 126 21.91 4.73 2.76
CA ARG A 126 22.25 4.33 4.12
C ARG A 126 23.05 5.40 4.83
N ASP A 127 22.62 5.74 6.03
CA ASP A 127 23.25 6.72 6.93
C ASP A 127 23.71 6.01 8.22
N GLU A 128 25.04 5.89 8.38
CA GLU A 128 25.61 5.21 9.53
C GLU A 128 25.49 6.05 10.81
N GLN A 129 25.37 7.38 10.72
CA GLN A 129 25.14 8.23 11.90
C GLN A 129 23.71 8.07 12.40
N LEU A 130 22.74 8.06 11.48
CA LEU A 130 21.35 7.76 11.80
C LEU A 130 21.22 6.38 12.43
N ARG A 131 21.86 5.36 11.84
CA ARG A 131 21.87 4.00 12.38
C ARG A 131 22.47 3.95 13.79
N ALA A 132 23.61 4.60 14.01
CA ALA A 132 24.27 4.64 15.32
C ALA A 132 23.41 5.34 16.38
N SER A 133 22.59 6.32 15.99
CA SER A 133 21.62 6.96 16.90
C SER A 133 20.51 6.02 17.38
N TRP A 134 20.18 4.99 16.59
CA TRP A 134 19.19 3.98 16.95
C TRP A 134 19.80 2.81 17.72
N SER A 135 20.99 2.37 17.29
CA SER A 135 21.66 1.18 17.81
C SER A 135 23.14 1.47 18.02
N ALA A 136 23.45 2.11 19.17
CA ALA A 136 24.84 2.47 19.53
C ALA A 136 25.74 1.22 19.69
N GLU A 137 25.17 0.07 20.04
CA GLU A 137 25.88 -1.20 20.20
C GLU A 137 26.02 -2.00 18.88
N GLY A 138 25.54 -1.43 17.76
CA GLY A 138 25.60 -2.09 16.45
C GLY A 138 24.69 -3.29 16.27
N LYS A 139 23.67 -3.43 17.12
CA LYS A 139 22.66 -4.51 16.99
C LYS A 139 21.95 -4.42 15.65
N PRO A 140 21.43 -5.55 15.10
CA PRO A 140 20.57 -5.53 13.94
C PRO A 140 19.34 -4.63 14.14
N VAL A 141 19.02 -3.84 13.14
CA VAL A 141 17.87 -2.91 13.17
C VAL A 141 16.70 -3.53 12.40
N VAL A 142 15.62 -3.78 13.11
CA VAL A 142 14.34 -4.24 12.53
C VAL A 142 13.41 -3.05 12.47
N GLY A 143 12.86 -2.74 11.28
CA GLY A 143 12.07 -1.54 11.07
C GLY A 143 10.66 -1.78 10.59
N PHE A 144 9.77 -0.88 10.99
CA PHE A 144 8.44 -0.66 10.43
C PHE A 144 8.34 0.77 9.92
N VAL A 145 7.64 0.95 8.80
CA VAL A 145 7.32 2.28 8.26
C VAL A 145 5.84 2.32 7.89
N GLY A 146 5.12 3.29 8.41
CA GLY A 146 3.72 3.49 8.06
C GLY A 146 2.94 4.30 9.09
N ARG A 147 1.68 4.56 8.78
CA ARG A 147 0.77 5.21 9.72
C ARG A 147 0.52 4.31 10.93
N LEU A 148 0.55 4.88 12.12
CA LEU A 148 0.27 4.17 13.38
C LEU A 148 -1.23 4.14 13.63
N ALA A 149 -1.91 3.14 13.08
CA ALA A 149 -3.35 2.99 13.12
C ALA A 149 -3.75 1.50 13.26
N PRO A 150 -4.95 1.19 13.79
CA PRO A 150 -5.36 -0.17 14.12
C PRO A 150 -5.19 -1.18 12.97
N GLU A 151 -5.52 -0.79 11.74
CA GLU A 151 -5.43 -1.65 10.56
C GLU A 151 -4.00 -2.03 10.15
N LYS A 152 -2.98 -1.41 10.77
CA LYS A 152 -1.56 -1.73 10.53
C LYS A 152 -1.02 -2.79 11.47
N HIS A 153 -1.74 -3.12 12.54
CA HIS A 153 -1.38 -4.16 13.52
C HIS A 153 0.05 -4.07 14.04
N VAL A 154 0.54 -2.83 14.26
CA VAL A 154 1.94 -2.60 14.70
C VAL A 154 2.23 -3.22 16.07
N GLU A 155 1.22 -3.43 16.90
CA GLU A 155 1.32 -4.13 18.17
C GLU A 155 1.85 -5.57 18.05
N ARG A 156 1.72 -6.22 16.88
CA ARG A 156 2.30 -7.57 16.61
C ARG A 156 3.83 -7.58 16.71
N LEU A 157 4.48 -6.41 16.61
CA LEU A 157 5.92 -6.28 16.82
C LEU A 157 6.33 -6.47 18.28
N ALA A 158 5.38 -6.54 19.22
CA ALA A 158 5.65 -6.85 20.62
C ALA A 158 6.36 -8.21 20.79
N ALA A 159 6.17 -9.14 19.86
CA ALA A 159 6.93 -10.40 19.82
C ALA A 159 8.45 -10.20 19.72
N LEU A 160 8.92 -9.02 19.27
CA LEU A 160 10.34 -8.65 19.20
C LEU A 160 10.77 -7.74 20.35
N ALA A 161 9.84 -7.11 21.07
CA ALA A 161 10.13 -6.10 22.08
C ALA A 161 10.86 -6.66 23.32
N VAL A 162 10.81 -7.98 23.52
CA VAL A 162 11.51 -8.68 24.61
C VAL A 162 12.95 -9.05 24.26
N ARG A 163 13.39 -8.78 23.03
CA ARG A 163 14.72 -9.09 22.53
C ARG A 163 15.67 -7.93 22.80
N ASP A 164 16.79 -8.23 23.42
CA ASP A 164 17.87 -7.27 23.72
C ASP A 164 19.01 -7.31 22.68
N ASP A 165 19.01 -8.31 21.78
CA ASP A 165 20.00 -8.51 20.73
C ASP A 165 19.66 -7.80 19.41
N LEU A 166 18.54 -7.10 19.33
CA LEU A 166 18.14 -6.29 18.17
C LEU A 166 17.57 -4.93 18.59
N GLN A 167 17.49 -3.99 17.66
CA GLN A 167 16.85 -2.69 17.84
C GLN A 167 15.62 -2.59 16.95
N LEU A 168 14.46 -2.34 17.54
CA LEU A 168 13.23 -2.06 16.82
C LEU A 168 13.11 -0.55 16.55
N VAL A 169 12.81 -0.18 15.29
CA VAL A 169 12.60 1.20 14.84
C VAL A 169 11.22 1.32 14.18
N VAL A 170 10.44 2.27 14.65
CA VAL A 170 9.08 2.55 14.16
C VAL A 170 9.06 3.95 13.55
N VAL A 171 8.93 4.01 12.23
CA VAL A 171 8.86 5.27 11.46
C VAL A 171 7.41 5.56 11.12
N GLY A 172 6.93 6.73 11.52
CA GLY A 172 5.58 7.18 11.27
C GLY A 172 4.88 7.74 12.51
N ASP A 173 3.66 8.19 12.32
CA ASP A 173 2.81 8.71 13.37
C ASP A 173 1.36 8.27 13.17
N GLY A 174 0.50 8.47 14.17
CA GLY A 174 -0.91 8.14 14.08
C GLY A 174 -1.59 8.00 15.44
N VAL A 175 -2.86 7.63 15.37
CA VAL A 175 -3.76 7.58 16.56
C VAL A 175 -3.33 6.56 17.61
N ASP A 176 -2.59 5.52 17.19
CA ASP A 176 -2.15 4.45 18.09
C ASP A 176 -0.74 4.70 18.69
N ARG A 177 -0.09 5.84 18.39
CA ARG A 177 1.29 6.10 18.83
C ARG A 177 1.46 5.89 20.33
N ALA A 178 0.67 6.55 21.16
CA ALA A 178 0.80 6.46 22.63
C ALA A 178 0.59 5.02 23.16
N LYS A 179 -0.34 4.27 22.56
CA LYS A 179 -0.54 2.85 22.85
C LYS A 179 0.69 2.03 22.48
N LEU A 180 1.24 2.26 21.29
CA LEU A 180 2.39 1.52 20.77
C LEU A 180 3.67 1.81 21.57
N GLU A 181 3.93 3.05 21.98
CA GLU A 181 5.03 3.40 22.87
C GLU A 181 4.97 2.64 24.21
N SER A 182 3.76 2.36 24.73
CA SER A 182 3.60 1.55 25.94
C SER A 182 3.81 0.05 25.72
N VAL A 183 3.49 -0.46 24.52
CA VAL A 183 3.60 -1.89 24.15
C VAL A 183 5.01 -2.23 23.65
N LEU A 184 5.72 -1.26 23.08
CA LEU A 184 7.05 -1.39 22.48
C LEU A 184 8.04 -0.43 23.19
N PRO A 185 8.29 -0.56 24.48
CA PRO A 185 9.03 0.45 25.26
C PRO A 185 10.51 0.56 24.87
N SER A 186 11.09 -0.46 24.24
CA SER A 186 12.48 -0.47 23.73
C SER A 186 12.60 0.01 22.28
N ALA A 187 11.48 0.28 21.59
CA ALA A 187 11.51 0.73 20.21
C ALA A 187 11.85 2.23 20.10
N VAL A 188 12.58 2.59 19.06
CA VAL A 188 12.78 3.99 18.68
C VAL A 188 11.63 4.44 17.81
N PHE A 189 10.88 5.45 18.22
CA PHE A 189 9.82 6.08 17.45
C PHE A 189 10.33 7.39 16.85
N THR A 190 10.49 7.44 15.53
CA THR A 190 11.08 8.62 14.85
C THR A 190 10.06 9.72 14.56
N GLY A 191 8.74 9.40 14.54
CA GLY A 191 7.72 10.24 13.92
C GLY A 191 7.69 10.06 12.41
N GLU A 192 6.94 10.93 11.72
CA GLU A 192 6.87 10.93 10.25
C GLU A 192 8.18 11.41 9.64
N LEU A 193 8.67 10.69 8.64
CA LEU A 193 9.81 11.05 7.80
C LEU A 193 9.38 11.11 6.34
N HIS A 194 10.05 11.97 5.55
CA HIS A 194 9.75 12.18 4.14
C HIS A 194 11.02 12.28 3.29
N GLY A 195 10.88 12.08 1.97
CA GLY A 195 11.95 12.29 1.01
C GLY A 195 13.24 11.55 1.37
N SER A 196 14.36 12.27 1.43
CA SER A 196 15.68 11.70 1.71
C SER A 196 15.81 11.14 3.13
N GLU A 197 15.15 11.72 4.12
CA GLU A 197 15.16 11.22 5.50
C GLU A 197 14.49 9.86 5.59
N LEU A 198 13.34 9.68 4.91
CA LEU A 198 12.66 8.40 4.83
C LEU A 198 13.49 7.35 4.09
N ALA A 199 14.14 7.75 2.99
CA ALA A 199 15.02 6.86 2.23
C ALA A 199 16.23 6.41 3.06
N ALA A 200 16.86 7.34 3.80
CA ALA A 200 17.93 7.03 4.73
C ALA A 200 17.47 6.08 5.84
N ALA A 201 16.27 6.31 6.38
CA ALA A 201 15.69 5.44 7.41
C ALA A 201 15.54 3.99 6.89
N TYR A 202 14.92 3.79 5.74
CA TYR A 202 14.85 2.44 5.15
C TYR A 202 16.24 1.83 4.95
N ALA A 203 17.15 2.52 4.29
CA ALA A 203 18.46 1.99 3.96
C ALA A 203 19.34 1.68 5.20
N SER A 204 19.03 2.29 6.36
CA SER A 204 19.73 2.11 7.62
C SER A 204 19.20 0.96 8.47
N MET A 205 18.11 0.30 8.05
CA MET A 205 17.58 -0.94 8.65
C MET A 205 18.30 -2.18 8.12
N ASP A 206 18.05 -3.32 8.74
CA ASP A 206 18.56 -4.64 8.31
C ASP A 206 17.44 -5.57 7.84
N VAL A 207 16.25 -5.50 8.46
CA VAL A 207 15.05 -6.25 8.11
C VAL A 207 13.86 -5.30 8.19
N PHE A 208 12.96 -5.38 7.23
CA PHE A 208 11.69 -4.65 7.25
C PHE A 208 10.54 -5.58 7.61
N VAL A 209 9.70 -5.18 8.57
CA VAL A 209 8.52 -5.95 8.99
C VAL A 209 7.27 -5.10 8.76
N HIS A 210 6.33 -5.66 8.00
CA HIS A 210 5.00 -5.07 7.80
C HIS A 210 3.94 -6.02 8.38
N PRO A 211 3.33 -5.73 9.54
CA PRO A 211 2.42 -6.66 10.19
C PRO A 211 0.95 -6.55 9.76
N GLY A 212 0.59 -5.54 8.95
CA GLY A 212 -0.79 -5.28 8.51
C GLY A 212 -1.25 -6.21 7.38
N GLU A 213 -2.45 -6.77 7.50
CA GLU A 213 -3.03 -7.73 6.54
C GLU A 213 -4.01 -7.10 5.53
N HIS A 214 -4.51 -5.89 5.83
CA HIS A 214 -5.52 -5.21 5.01
C HIS A 214 -4.91 -4.23 3.98
N GLU A 215 -3.85 -4.65 3.31
CA GLU A 215 -3.19 -3.82 2.31
C GLU A 215 -3.68 -4.13 0.90
N THR A 216 -4.15 -3.12 0.19
CA THR A 216 -4.47 -3.27 -1.23
C THR A 216 -3.22 -3.42 -2.10
N PHE A 217 -2.08 -2.85 -1.69
CA PHE A 217 -0.78 -2.96 -2.38
C PHE A 217 0.40 -3.08 -1.41
N CYS A 218 0.54 -2.17 -0.47
CA CYS A 218 1.66 -1.97 0.46
C CYS A 218 2.90 -1.31 -0.15
N GLN A 219 2.82 0.00 -0.36
CA GLN A 219 3.93 0.80 -0.88
C GLN A 219 5.19 0.70 -0.01
N ALA A 220 5.03 0.66 1.32
CA ALA A 220 6.14 0.56 2.27
C ALA A 220 6.99 -0.72 2.06
N VAL A 221 6.36 -1.85 1.73
CA VAL A 221 7.08 -3.09 1.38
C VAL A 221 7.90 -2.88 0.10
N GLN A 222 7.33 -2.24 -0.92
CA GLN A 222 8.04 -2.01 -2.18
C GLN A 222 9.22 -1.04 -2.00
N GLU A 223 9.07 0.00 -1.17
CA GLU A 223 10.13 0.95 -0.82
C GLU A 223 11.26 0.27 -0.01
N ALA A 224 10.89 -0.58 0.94
CA ALA A 224 11.86 -1.41 1.69
C ALA A 224 12.67 -2.30 0.74
N MET A 225 12.00 -3.01 -0.16
CA MET A 225 12.67 -3.86 -1.17
C MET A 225 13.55 -3.03 -2.10
N ALA A 226 13.13 -1.84 -2.50
CA ALA A 226 13.92 -0.91 -3.29
C ALA A 226 15.15 -0.43 -2.53
N SER A 227 15.09 -0.26 -1.22
CA SER A 227 16.22 0.05 -0.34
C SER A 227 17.11 -1.16 -0.04
N GLY A 228 16.80 -2.33 -0.61
CA GLY A 228 17.58 -3.56 -0.42
C GLY A 228 17.29 -4.26 0.90
N LEU A 229 16.11 -4.10 1.48
CA LEU A 229 15.74 -4.79 2.70
C LEU A 229 15.02 -6.11 2.42
N PRO A 230 15.40 -7.20 3.09
CA PRO A 230 14.55 -8.37 3.19
C PRO A 230 13.28 -8.02 3.98
N VAL A 231 12.16 -8.61 3.58
CA VAL A 231 10.84 -8.24 4.10
C VAL A 231 10.17 -9.42 4.81
N ILE A 232 9.52 -9.15 5.93
CA ILE A 232 8.54 -10.05 6.56
C ILE A 232 7.18 -9.38 6.49
N ALA A 233 6.19 -10.09 5.95
CA ALA A 233 4.82 -9.60 5.87
C ALA A 233 3.81 -10.76 6.08
N PRO A 234 2.53 -10.47 6.38
CA PRO A 234 1.50 -11.50 6.39
C PRO A 234 1.29 -12.09 4.99
N ASP A 235 0.94 -13.39 4.93
CA ASP A 235 0.46 -14.04 3.70
C ASP A 235 -0.97 -13.58 3.38
N ALA A 236 -1.13 -12.27 3.20
CA ALA A 236 -2.40 -11.62 2.94
C ALA A 236 -2.19 -10.31 2.16
N GLY A 237 -3.24 -9.86 1.48
CA GLY A 237 -3.28 -8.57 0.80
C GLY A 237 -2.20 -8.38 -0.26
N GLY A 238 -1.82 -7.12 -0.46
CA GLY A 238 -0.83 -6.71 -1.47
C GLY A 238 0.59 -7.25 -1.28
N PRO A 239 1.09 -7.46 -0.07
CA PRO A 239 2.40 -8.08 0.16
C PRO A 239 2.62 -9.42 -0.55
N ARG A 240 1.56 -10.24 -0.75
CA ARG A 240 1.63 -11.50 -1.51
C ARG A 240 2.13 -11.35 -2.95
N ASP A 241 1.90 -10.19 -3.55
CA ASP A 241 2.35 -9.89 -4.91
C ASP A 241 3.78 -9.38 -4.97
N LEU A 242 4.28 -8.84 -3.88
CA LEU A 242 5.58 -8.18 -3.78
C LEU A 242 6.66 -9.13 -3.27
N VAL A 243 6.34 -9.88 -2.22
CA VAL A 243 7.30 -10.76 -1.54
C VAL A 243 7.25 -12.15 -2.16
N ALA A 244 8.37 -12.58 -2.74
CA ALA A 244 8.58 -13.98 -3.15
C ALA A 244 9.15 -14.74 -1.94
N PRO A 245 8.37 -15.69 -1.33
CA PRO A 245 8.78 -16.38 -0.12
C PRO A 245 10.13 -17.09 -0.29
N TYR A 246 10.97 -17.01 0.74
CA TYR A 246 12.33 -17.59 0.80
C TYR A 246 13.30 -17.07 -0.29
N ARG A 247 12.90 -16.05 -1.05
CA ARG A 247 13.73 -15.42 -2.08
C ARG A 247 13.96 -13.93 -1.80
N THR A 248 12.90 -13.15 -1.60
CA THR A 248 12.97 -11.71 -1.35
C THR A 248 12.57 -11.36 0.08
N GLY A 249 12.02 -12.30 0.82
CA GLY A 249 11.52 -12.16 2.17
C GLY A 249 10.72 -13.38 2.59
N LEU A 250 9.90 -13.22 3.63
CA LEU A 250 9.02 -14.25 4.16
C LEU A 250 7.58 -13.75 4.22
N LEU A 251 6.64 -14.62 3.85
CA LEU A 251 5.21 -14.44 4.08
C LEU A 251 4.79 -15.40 5.21
N LEU A 252 4.22 -14.83 6.26
CA LEU A 252 3.81 -15.59 7.45
C LEU A 252 2.28 -15.72 7.48
N PRO A 253 1.73 -16.89 7.85
CA PRO A 253 0.31 -17.04 8.08
C PRO A 253 -0.18 -15.99 9.10
N VAL A 254 -1.31 -15.36 8.82
CA VAL A 254 -1.83 -14.26 9.65
C VAL A 254 -2.02 -14.68 11.12
N ASN A 255 -2.55 -15.90 11.34
CA ASN A 255 -2.79 -16.47 12.67
C ASN A 255 -1.52 -16.89 13.42
N GLU A 256 -0.39 -17.02 12.73
CA GLU A 256 0.91 -17.43 13.29
C GLU A 256 1.93 -16.29 13.23
N PHE A 257 1.54 -15.10 12.75
CA PHE A 257 2.47 -14.02 12.47
C PHE A 257 3.34 -13.67 13.69
N GLU A 258 2.71 -13.45 14.85
CA GLU A 258 3.43 -13.05 16.06
C GLU A 258 4.36 -14.15 16.57
N SER A 259 3.90 -15.40 16.58
CA SER A 259 4.69 -16.54 17.08
C SER A 259 5.86 -16.90 16.16
N ALA A 260 5.70 -16.73 14.86
CA ALA A 260 6.74 -17.04 13.87
C ALA A 260 7.73 -15.88 13.65
N LEU A 261 7.36 -14.65 14.06
CA LEU A 261 8.14 -13.45 13.76
C LEU A 261 9.58 -13.48 14.31
N PRO A 262 9.85 -13.88 15.57
CA PRO A 262 11.22 -13.89 16.10
C PRO A 262 12.18 -14.77 15.30
N ALA A 263 11.80 -16.02 15.03
CA ALA A 263 12.62 -16.95 14.25
C ALA A 263 12.80 -16.49 12.79
N SER A 264 11.77 -15.86 12.22
CA SER A 264 11.82 -15.29 10.87
C SER A 264 12.80 -14.13 10.76
N VAL A 265 12.85 -13.26 11.76
CA VAL A 265 13.83 -12.17 11.83
C VAL A 265 15.26 -12.73 11.92
N GLU A 266 15.52 -13.72 12.79
CA GLU A 266 16.82 -14.36 12.91
C GLU A 266 17.29 -14.95 11.57
N HIS A 267 16.39 -15.69 10.91
CA HIS A 267 16.69 -16.28 9.60
C HIS A 267 17.06 -15.22 8.56
N LEU A 268 16.30 -14.10 8.48
CA LEU A 268 16.60 -13.05 7.52
C LEU A 268 17.87 -12.26 7.85
N ILE A 269 18.20 -12.08 9.13
CA ILE A 269 19.47 -11.45 9.55
C ILE A 269 20.65 -12.34 9.14
N ALA A 270 20.58 -13.66 9.42
CA ALA A 270 21.63 -14.60 9.10
C ALA A 270 21.92 -14.68 7.58
N GLU A 271 20.90 -14.58 6.75
CA GLU A 271 21.01 -14.65 5.28
C GLU A 271 20.82 -13.29 4.58
N ARG A 272 20.97 -12.19 5.31
CA ARG A 272 20.61 -10.84 4.87
C ARG A 272 21.12 -10.50 3.46
N SER A 273 22.40 -10.75 3.19
CA SER A 273 23.02 -10.39 1.91
C SER A 273 22.32 -11.01 0.71
N ARG A 274 21.92 -12.29 0.83
CA ARG A 274 21.19 -13.00 -0.23
C ARG A 274 19.83 -12.39 -0.49
N TYR A 275 19.05 -12.16 0.58
CA TYR A 275 17.72 -11.62 0.49
C TYR A 275 17.73 -10.16 0.00
N SER A 276 18.67 -9.33 0.48
CA SER A 276 18.81 -7.93 0.09
C SER A 276 18.98 -7.75 -1.42
N VAL A 277 19.89 -8.50 -2.01
CA VAL A 277 20.14 -8.44 -3.46
C VAL A 277 18.90 -8.87 -4.25
N ALA A 278 18.24 -9.95 -3.81
CA ALA A 278 17.06 -10.46 -4.48
C ALA A 278 15.85 -9.50 -4.35
N ALA A 279 15.63 -8.92 -3.17
CA ALA A 279 14.57 -7.96 -2.91
C ALA A 279 14.74 -6.72 -3.81
N ARG A 280 15.91 -6.09 -3.80
CA ARG A 280 16.23 -4.94 -4.66
C ARG A 280 15.99 -5.26 -6.12
N ARG A 281 16.53 -6.37 -6.60
CA ARG A 281 16.43 -6.77 -8.02
C ARG A 281 14.98 -6.96 -8.48
N SER A 282 14.10 -7.44 -7.62
CA SER A 282 12.71 -7.74 -7.97
C SER A 282 11.87 -6.51 -8.29
N VAL A 283 12.27 -5.32 -7.81
CA VAL A 283 11.51 -4.08 -7.97
C VAL A 283 12.14 -3.08 -8.95
N LEU A 284 13.34 -3.36 -9.49
CA LEU A 284 14.05 -2.41 -10.36
C LEU A 284 13.28 -2.04 -11.63
N SER A 285 12.45 -2.93 -12.15
CA SER A 285 11.59 -2.66 -13.30
C SER A 285 10.29 -1.94 -12.95
N ARG A 286 9.95 -1.80 -11.68
CA ARG A 286 8.70 -1.21 -11.21
C ARG A 286 8.84 0.30 -10.97
N THR A 287 9.42 1.01 -11.93
CA THR A 287 9.56 2.47 -11.85
C THR A 287 8.24 3.20 -12.13
N TRP A 288 8.10 4.43 -11.64
CA TRP A 288 6.92 5.24 -11.95
C TRP A 288 6.70 5.43 -13.46
N PRO A 289 7.72 5.70 -14.29
CA PRO A 289 7.54 5.74 -15.75
C PRO A 289 6.94 4.44 -16.31
N ALA A 290 7.49 3.27 -15.96
CA ALA A 290 6.99 1.99 -16.44
C ALA A 290 5.51 1.74 -16.04
N ILE A 291 5.13 2.11 -14.82
CA ILE A 291 3.76 1.98 -14.33
C ILE A 291 2.81 2.99 -15.00
N CYS A 292 3.31 4.19 -15.34
CA CYS A 292 2.54 5.17 -16.12
C CYS A 292 2.32 4.68 -17.55
N ASP A 293 3.29 4.03 -18.18
CA ASP A 293 3.13 3.43 -19.51
C ASP A 293 2.08 2.30 -19.50
N GLU A 294 2.06 1.45 -18.44
CA GLU A 294 0.99 0.47 -18.23
C GLU A 294 -0.39 1.16 -18.15
N LEU A 295 -0.49 2.29 -17.44
CA LEU A 295 -1.73 3.06 -17.32
C LEU A 295 -2.19 3.64 -18.65
N ILE A 296 -1.26 4.18 -19.44
CA ILE A 296 -1.55 4.68 -20.80
C ILE A 296 -2.11 3.55 -21.66
N GLY A 297 -1.54 2.36 -21.62
CA GLY A 297 -2.08 1.19 -22.30
C GLY A 297 -3.52 0.84 -21.87
N HIS A 298 -3.88 1.04 -20.61
CA HIS A 298 -5.27 0.89 -20.16
C HIS A 298 -6.19 1.98 -20.74
N TYR A 299 -5.71 3.22 -20.91
CA TYR A 299 -6.49 4.30 -21.52
C TYR A 299 -6.72 4.04 -23.03
N GLU A 300 -5.69 3.67 -23.75
CA GLU A 300 -5.78 3.32 -25.19
C GLU A 300 -6.79 2.19 -25.42
N ALA A 301 -6.76 1.18 -24.55
CA ALA A 301 -7.68 0.05 -24.67
C ALA A 301 -9.15 0.44 -24.47
N VAL A 302 -9.48 1.38 -23.56
CA VAL A 302 -10.87 1.84 -23.42
C VAL A 302 -11.29 2.78 -24.53
N GLN A 303 -10.37 3.55 -25.10
CA GLN A 303 -10.61 4.35 -26.32
C GLN A 303 -10.88 3.48 -27.55
N GLY A 304 -10.10 2.41 -27.73
CA GLY A 304 -10.30 1.43 -28.83
C GLY A 304 -11.69 0.76 -28.75
N LEU A 305 -12.14 0.38 -27.55
CA LEU A 305 -13.47 -0.16 -27.33
C LEU A 305 -14.58 0.85 -27.68
N ARG A 306 -14.38 2.14 -27.45
CA ARG A 306 -15.34 3.18 -27.81
C ARG A 306 -15.47 3.31 -29.33
N ARG A 307 -14.36 3.33 -30.05
CA ARG A 307 -14.35 3.41 -31.52
C ARG A 307 -15.11 2.24 -32.16
N LEU A 308 -14.90 1.02 -31.64
CA LEU A 308 -15.61 -0.19 -32.10
C LEU A 308 -17.13 -0.18 -31.82
N ARG A 309 -17.58 0.51 -30.77
CA ARG A 309 -19.01 0.65 -30.46
C ARG A 309 -19.69 1.77 -31.25
N ALA A 310 -18.92 2.69 -31.81
CA ALA A 310 -19.41 3.81 -32.59
C ALA A 310 -19.43 3.52 -34.12
N ALA A 311 -18.74 2.45 -34.54
CA ALA A 311 -18.75 1.92 -35.90
C ALA A 311 -19.85 0.84 -36.06
#